data_5075370edb193b6e98c0ac98c952c853
#
_entry.id   5075370edb193b6e98c0ac98c952c853
#
_cell.length_a   1.000
_cell.length_b   1.000
_cell.length_c   1.000
_cell.angle_alpha   90.00
_cell.angle_beta   90.00
_cell.angle_gamma   90.00
#
_symmetry.space_group_name_H-M   'P 1'
#
loop_
_entity.id
_entity.type
_entity.pdbx_description
1 polymer ?
#
loop_
_entity_poly.entity_id
_entity_poly.type
_entity_poly.pdbx_seq_one_letter_code
_entity_poly.pdbx_strand_id
1 'polypeptide(L)'
;MATTADMRSGLIIKVDGSLYTVIEFGQNKTARAAAKVWAKLKGVDNNRTIEVTWNSGETIFPVRVEKKAYQYLYKDDTGYSFMDTETFEQITVAESMVDAPKFLKDGQEVTVLINGETDMPMGVELPDKIVLLVTYSEPGMKGDTATRTLKPATVETGATVNVPLFVNEGELIRVNSKTGEYVERVK
;
A
#
# COMPACT_ATOMS: atom_id res chain seq x y z
N MET A 1 17.64 -9.48 20.73
CA MET A 1 17.42 -10.24 19.47
C MET A 1 15.92 -10.44 19.34
N ALA A 2 15.37 -10.17 18.17
CA ALA A 2 13.95 -10.40 17.93
C ALA A 2 13.69 -11.87 17.62
N THR A 3 12.52 -12.36 18.01
CA THR A 3 12.09 -13.74 17.82
C THR A 3 10.73 -13.79 17.13
N THR A 4 10.26 -14.96 16.81
CA THR A 4 8.91 -15.15 16.25
C THR A 4 7.79 -14.60 17.14
N ALA A 5 8.04 -14.34 18.44
CA ALA A 5 7.10 -13.69 19.33
C ALA A 5 6.90 -12.19 19.02
N ASP A 6 7.88 -11.56 18.38
CA ASP A 6 7.84 -10.14 17.99
C ASP A 6 7.21 -9.94 16.59
N MET A 7 6.76 -11.02 15.95
CA MET A 7 6.19 -10.97 14.61
C MET A 7 4.85 -10.21 14.60
N ARG A 8 4.67 -9.33 13.61
CA ARG A 8 3.45 -8.56 13.39
C ARG A 8 3.30 -8.24 11.90
N SER A 9 2.08 -8.04 11.46
CA SER A 9 1.81 -7.59 10.09
C SER A 9 2.44 -6.22 9.83
N GLY A 10 3.02 -6.05 8.65
CA GLY A 10 3.77 -4.85 8.28
C GLY A 10 5.24 -4.82 8.74
N LEU A 11 5.68 -5.79 9.55
CA LEU A 11 7.09 -5.91 9.91
C LEU A 11 7.91 -6.29 8.68
N ILE A 12 9.02 -5.60 8.45
CA ILE A 12 9.98 -5.99 7.40
C ILE A 12 11.08 -6.80 8.05
N ILE A 13 11.30 -7.99 7.52
CA ILE A 13 12.31 -8.94 7.99
C ILE A 13 13.23 -9.38 6.85
N LYS A 14 14.44 -9.77 7.19
CA LYS A 14 15.39 -10.36 6.25
C LYS A 14 15.32 -11.89 6.35
N VAL A 15 15.09 -12.54 5.21
CA VAL A 15 15.07 -14.01 5.07
C VAL A 15 15.94 -14.36 3.88
N ASP A 16 16.93 -15.23 4.08
CA ASP A 16 17.87 -15.69 3.05
C ASP A 16 18.50 -14.54 2.22
N GLY A 17 18.82 -13.43 2.88
CA GLY A 17 19.44 -12.28 2.24
C GLY A 17 18.46 -11.30 1.56
N SER A 18 17.20 -11.65 1.42
CA SER A 18 16.15 -10.82 0.80
C SER A 18 15.23 -10.19 1.85
N LEU A 19 14.63 -9.06 1.50
CA LEU A 19 13.70 -8.33 2.36
C LEU A 19 12.26 -8.70 2.06
N TYR A 20 11.50 -8.94 3.12
CA TYR A 20 10.09 -9.32 3.04
C TYR A 20 9.26 -8.54 4.05
N THR A 21 8.07 -8.14 3.63
CA THR A 21 7.04 -7.60 4.52
C THR A 21 6.13 -8.74 4.99
N VAL A 22 5.91 -8.85 6.29
CA VAL A 22 4.96 -9.80 6.87
C VAL A 22 3.54 -9.34 6.55
N ILE A 23 2.81 -10.12 5.74
CA ILE A 23 1.40 -9.84 5.41
C ILE A 23 0.48 -10.43 6.48
N GLU A 24 0.70 -11.70 6.76
CA GLU A 24 -0.12 -12.51 7.66
C GLU A 24 0.78 -13.47 8.43
N PHE A 25 0.43 -13.78 9.65
CA PHE A 25 1.16 -14.77 10.45
C PHE A 25 0.21 -15.46 11.43
N GLY A 26 0.63 -16.63 11.88
CA GLY A 26 -0.13 -17.39 12.86
C GLY A 26 0.72 -18.42 13.58
N GLN A 27 0.15 -19.03 14.60
CA GLN A 27 0.81 -20.06 15.38
C GLN A 27 0.00 -21.36 15.35
N ASN A 28 0.65 -22.45 14.98
CA ASN A 28 0.08 -23.78 15.04
C ASN A 28 0.59 -24.50 16.30
N LYS A 29 -0.33 -24.81 17.20
CA LYS A 29 -0.06 -25.63 18.40
C LYS A 29 -0.65 -27.01 18.19
N THR A 30 0.18 -28.03 18.12
CA THR A 30 -0.23 -29.43 18.15
C THR A 30 0.10 -30.03 19.50
N ALA A 31 -0.79 -30.86 20.03
CA ALA A 31 -0.71 -31.40 21.42
C ALA A 31 0.58 -32.19 21.73
N ARG A 32 1.37 -32.57 20.73
CA ARG A 32 2.58 -33.42 20.86
C ARG A 32 3.82 -32.90 20.15
N ALA A 33 3.79 -31.70 19.53
CA ALA A 33 4.95 -31.13 18.84
C ALA A 33 5.22 -29.71 19.31
N ALA A 34 6.47 -29.25 19.11
CA ALA A 34 6.83 -27.85 19.36
C ALA A 34 5.94 -26.92 18.55
N ALA A 35 5.47 -25.84 19.16
CA ALA A 35 4.66 -24.84 18.48
C ALA A 35 5.44 -24.26 17.31
N LYS A 36 4.79 -24.14 16.15
CA LYS A 36 5.36 -23.53 14.94
C LYS A 36 4.67 -22.20 14.64
N VAL A 37 5.42 -21.22 14.20
CA VAL A 37 4.93 -19.92 13.72
C VAL A 37 5.10 -19.92 12.21
N TRP A 38 4.02 -19.70 11.48
CA TRP A 38 4.05 -19.50 10.04
C TRP A 38 3.81 -18.04 9.71
N ALA A 39 4.38 -17.56 8.63
CA ALA A 39 4.07 -16.25 8.09
C ALA A 39 4.04 -16.26 6.57
N LYS A 40 3.10 -15.50 6.03
CA LYS A 40 3.01 -15.16 4.63
C LYS A 40 3.77 -13.85 4.42
N LEU A 41 4.78 -13.91 3.57
CA LEU A 41 5.75 -12.86 3.36
C LEU A 41 5.66 -12.36 1.93
N LYS A 42 5.65 -11.04 1.73
CA LYS A 42 5.69 -10.38 0.41
C LYS A 42 7.06 -9.77 0.20
N GLY A 43 7.75 -10.17 -0.86
CA GLY A 43 9.05 -9.62 -1.24
C GLY A 43 8.96 -8.12 -1.53
N VAL A 44 9.87 -7.35 -0.94
CA VAL A 44 9.93 -5.89 -1.09
C VAL A 44 10.24 -5.52 -2.54
N ASP A 45 11.21 -6.20 -3.17
CA ASP A 45 11.68 -5.85 -4.52
C ASP A 45 10.83 -6.44 -5.65
N ASN A 46 10.21 -7.60 -5.42
CA ASN A 46 9.62 -8.40 -6.49
C ASN A 46 8.13 -8.73 -6.31
N ASN A 47 7.52 -8.27 -5.22
CA ASN A 47 6.12 -8.52 -4.86
C ASN A 47 5.72 -10.02 -4.75
N ARG A 48 6.68 -10.95 -4.82
CA ARG A 48 6.39 -12.37 -4.70
C ARG A 48 6.00 -12.71 -3.28
N THR A 49 4.96 -13.50 -3.16
CA THR A 49 4.50 -13.99 -1.85
C THR A 49 5.07 -15.38 -1.62
N ILE A 50 5.70 -15.57 -0.46
CA ILE A 50 6.18 -16.87 0.02
C ILE A 50 5.58 -17.14 1.40
N GLU A 51 5.53 -18.41 1.79
CA GLU A 51 5.17 -18.80 3.15
C GLU A 51 6.37 -19.47 3.81
N VAL A 52 6.71 -19.02 5.00
CA VAL A 52 7.83 -19.54 5.79
C VAL A 52 7.32 -19.95 7.15
N THR A 53 7.86 -21.05 7.67
CA THR A 53 7.51 -21.57 9.01
C THR A 53 8.77 -21.70 9.85
N TRP A 54 8.72 -21.16 11.07
CA TRP A 54 9.76 -21.23 12.08
C TRP A 54 9.29 -22.01 13.30
N ASN A 55 10.23 -22.44 14.11
CA ASN A 55 9.89 -22.92 15.45
C ASN A 55 9.52 -21.72 16.36
N SER A 56 8.62 -21.93 17.30
CA SER A 56 8.28 -20.89 18.28
C SER A 56 9.52 -20.49 19.09
N GLY A 57 9.79 -19.17 19.16
CA GLY A 57 10.98 -18.63 19.80
C GLY A 57 12.23 -18.55 18.92
N GLU A 58 12.15 -18.99 17.67
CA GLU A 58 13.28 -18.87 16.73
C GLU A 58 13.57 -17.41 16.40
N THR A 59 14.84 -17.09 16.20
CA THR A 59 15.29 -15.72 15.90
C THR A 59 14.84 -15.28 14.51
N ILE A 60 14.31 -14.07 14.44
CA ILE A 60 14.02 -13.36 13.20
C ILE A 60 14.89 -12.09 13.11
N PHE A 61 15.08 -11.58 11.91
CA PHE A 61 15.93 -10.41 11.64
C PHE A 61 15.09 -9.25 11.10
N PRO A 62 14.44 -8.48 12.00
CA PRO A 62 13.70 -7.30 11.58
C PRO A 62 14.66 -6.22 11.09
N VAL A 63 14.22 -5.48 10.07
CA VAL A 63 14.95 -4.36 9.49
C VAL A 63 14.41 -3.06 10.10
N ARG A 64 15.30 -2.16 10.46
CA ARG A 64 14.94 -0.82 10.90
C ARG A 64 14.36 -0.04 9.73
N VAL A 65 13.13 0.41 9.88
CA VAL A 65 12.41 1.18 8.86
C VAL A 65 12.30 2.62 9.34
N GLU A 66 12.76 3.55 8.53
CA GLU A 66 12.54 4.99 8.68
C GLU A 66 11.45 5.42 7.72
N LYS A 67 10.52 6.25 8.19
CA LYS A 67 9.44 6.81 7.39
C LYS A 67 9.76 8.25 7.08
N LYS A 68 9.87 8.58 5.78
CA LYS A 68 10.14 9.94 5.32
C LYS A 68 9.03 10.43 4.41
N ALA A 69 8.72 11.73 4.49
CA ALA A 69 7.73 12.37 3.65
C ALA A 69 8.33 12.74 2.29
N TYR A 70 7.71 12.30 1.23
CA TYR A 70 8.07 12.58 -0.15
C TYR A 70 6.87 13.10 -0.92
N GLN A 71 7.15 13.76 -2.04
CA GLN A 71 6.15 14.22 -2.99
C GLN A 71 6.32 13.49 -4.31
N TYR A 72 5.24 12.95 -4.86
CA TYR A 72 5.25 12.35 -6.18
C TYR A 72 5.43 13.42 -7.25
N LEU A 73 6.33 13.17 -8.19
CA LEU A 73 6.63 14.08 -9.30
C LEU A 73 6.02 13.55 -10.60
N TYR A 74 6.52 12.44 -11.10
CA TYR A 74 6.11 11.85 -12.38
C TYR A 74 6.48 10.36 -12.47
N LYS A 75 5.92 9.71 -13.49
CA LYS A 75 6.28 8.36 -13.91
C LYS A 75 6.97 8.41 -15.27
N ASP A 76 8.03 7.63 -15.43
CA ASP A 76 8.69 7.38 -16.70
C ASP A 76 8.96 5.88 -16.90
N ASP A 77 9.77 5.54 -17.93
CA ASP A 77 10.11 4.15 -18.26
C ASP A 77 10.96 3.47 -17.18
N THR A 78 11.59 4.23 -16.29
CA THR A 78 12.44 3.72 -15.21
C THR A 78 11.66 3.48 -13.91
N GLY A 79 10.51 4.12 -13.76
CA GLY A 79 9.66 3.97 -12.59
C GLY A 79 8.95 5.25 -12.16
N TYR A 80 8.68 5.35 -10.89
CA TYR A 80 8.02 6.49 -10.25
C TYR A 80 9.04 7.36 -9.54
N SER A 81 9.06 8.65 -9.83
CA SER A 81 9.98 9.63 -9.25
C SER A 81 9.31 10.40 -8.13
N PHE A 82 10.02 10.51 -7.02
CA PHE A 82 9.58 11.20 -5.81
C PHE A 82 10.67 12.15 -5.33
N MET A 83 10.29 13.22 -4.68
CA MET A 83 11.19 14.22 -4.10
C MET A 83 10.99 14.27 -2.58
N ASP A 84 12.06 14.17 -1.84
CA ASP A 84 12.07 14.37 -0.39
C ASP A 84 11.63 15.81 -0.07
N THR A 85 10.66 15.96 0.82
CA THR A 85 10.08 17.27 1.15
C THR A 85 10.99 18.15 2.01
N GLU A 86 12.03 17.58 2.61
CA GLU A 86 13.00 18.30 3.46
C GLU A 86 14.30 18.59 2.73
N THR A 87 14.87 17.57 2.04
CA THR A 87 16.18 17.69 1.37
C THR A 87 16.09 18.05 -0.10
N PHE A 88 14.90 17.91 -0.71
CA PHE A 88 14.63 18.08 -2.14
C PHE A 88 15.40 17.10 -3.04
N GLU A 89 15.98 16.07 -2.47
CA GLU A 89 16.61 14.99 -3.22
C GLU A 89 15.54 14.13 -3.90
N GLN A 90 15.85 13.67 -5.10
CA GLN A 90 14.95 12.86 -5.89
C GLN A 90 15.38 11.39 -5.85
N ILE A 91 14.39 10.52 -5.75
CA ILE A 91 14.57 9.07 -5.88
C ILE A 91 13.61 8.54 -6.94
N THR A 92 14.02 7.47 -7.60
CA THR A 92 13.16 6.71 -8.53
C THR A 92 13.01 5.28 -8.00
N VAL A 93 11.78 4.81 -7.92
CA VAL A 93 11.46 3.46 -7.45
C VAL A 93 10.63 2.70 -8.48
N ALA A 94 10.78 1.39 -8.51
CA ALA A 94 9.99 0.53 -9.38
C ALA A 94 8.50 0.55 -8.98
N GLU A 95 7.61 0.35 -9.94
CA GLU A 95 6.16 0.29 -9.72
C GLU A 95 5.75 -0.74 -8.65
N SER A 96 6.49 -1.85 -8.57
CA SER A 96 6.26 -2.91 -7.57
C SER A 96 6.43 -2.45 -6.12
N MET A 97 7.17 -1.37 -5.90
CA MET A 97 7.43 -0.78 -4.58
C MET A 97 6.40 0.27 -4.18
N VAL A 98 5.54 0.69 -5.10
CA VAL A 98 4.50 1.69 -4.84
C VAL A 98 3.19 1.01 -4.49
N ASP A 99 2.64 1.33 -3.33
CA ASP A 99 1.31 0.86 -2.93
C ASP A 99 0.24 1.65 -3.70
N ALA A 100 -0.70 0.94 -4.31
CA ALA A 100 -1.81 1.52 -5.08
C ALA A 100 -1.41 2.61 -6.11
N PRO A 101 -0.46 2.37 -7.02
CA PRO A 101 0.07 3.39 -7.94
C PRO A 101 -0.99 4.04 -8.82
N LYS A 102 -2.11 3.35 -9.06
CA LYS A 102 -3.25 3.87 -9.85
C LYS A 102 -3.94 5.11 -9.24
N PHE A 103 -3.69 5.40 -7.96
CA PHE A 103 -4.27 6.54 -7.26
C PHE A 103 -3.27 7.68 -7.02
N LEU A 104 -2.03 7.53 -7.48
CA LEU A 104 -1.05 8.62 -7.42
C LEU A 104 -1.43 9.74 -8.38
N LYS A 105 -1.47 10.95 -7.87
CA LYS A 105 -1.62 12.18 -8.65
C LYS A 105 -0.41 13.08 -8.47
N ASP A 106 -0.16 13.94 -9.44
CA ASP A 106 0.95 14.90 -9.42
C ASP A 106 0.93 15.74 -8.15
N GLY A 107 2.10 15.85 -7.51
CA GLY A 107 2.25 16.58 -6.25
C GLY A 107 1.70 15.88 -5.01
N GLN A 108 1.23 14.62 -5.13
CA GLN A 108 0.71 13.86 -3.99
C GLN A 108 1.81 13.60 -2.96
N GLU A 109 1.56 13.96 -1.70
CA GLU A 109 2.41 13.55 -0.58
C GLU A 109 2.24 12.07 -0.30
N VAL A 110 3.36 11.39 -0.09
CA VAL A 110 3.46 9.96 0.20
C VAL A 110 4.47 9.72 1.33
N THR A 111 4.44 8.54 1.89
CA THR A 111 5.46 8.09 2.84
C THR A 111 6.38 7.07 2.18
N VAL A 112 7.66 7.37 2.11
CA VAL A 112 8.67 6.41 1.64
C VAL A 112 9.23 5.67 2.84
N LEU A 113 9.26 4.34 2.75
CA LEU A 113 9.89 3.46 3.71
C LEU A 113 11.36 3.31 3.33
N ILE A 114 12.25 3.77 4.18
CA ILE A 114 13.70 3.70 3.97
C ILE A 114 14.29 2.67 4.92
N ASN A 115 15.21 1.85 4.41
CA ASN A 115 16.00 0.97 5.25
C ASN A 115 17.00 1.80 6.08
N GLY A 116 16.86 1.83 7.39
CA GLY A 116 17.69 2.64 8.29
C GLY A 116 19.15 2.18 8.40
N GLU A 117 19.53 1.08 7.74
CA GLU A 117 20.92 0.61 7.71
C GLU A 117 21.62 0.92 6.37
N THR A 118 20.85 0.95 5.27
CA THR A 118 21.39 1.09 3.91
C THR A 118 20.93 2.36 3.19
N ASP A 119 20.04 3.13 3.79
CA ASP A 119 19.36 4.30 3.20
C ASP A 119 18.63 4.02 1.87
N MET A 120 18.34 2.74 1.59
CA MET A 120 17.66 2.33 0.38
C MET A 120 16.13 2.37 0.57
N PRO A 121 15.38 2.84 -0.45
CA PRO A 121 13.92 2.78 -0.42
C PRO A 121 13.45 1.32 -0.45
N MET A 122 12.46 1.00 0.38
CA MET A 122 11.86 -0.33 0.50
C MET A 122 10.40 -0.35 0.08
N GLY A 123 9.76 0.80 -0.04
CA GLY A 123 8.36 0.90 -0.43
C GLY A 123 7.85 2.32 -0.32
N VAL A 124 6.74 2.57 -0.98
CA VAL A 124 6.04 3.85 -0.97
C VAL A 124 4.58 3.61 -0.57
N GLU A 125 4.18 4.21 0.53
CA GLU A 125 2.81 4.15 1.06
C GLU A 125 2.07 5.44 0.74
N LEU A 126 0.89 5.32 0.13
CA LEU A 126 -0.03 6.44 -0.02
C LEU A 126 -0.76 6.71 1.30
N PRO A 127 -1.25 7.93 1.55
CA PRO A 127 -2.19 8.19 2.63
C PRO A 127 -3.39 7.23 2.54
N ASP A 128 -3.90 6.77 3.66
CA ASP A 128 -5.05 5.84 3.69
C ASP A 128 -6.28 6.38 2.96
N LYS A 129 -6.43 7.69 2.94
CA LYS A 129 -7.53 8.40 2.27
C LYS A 129 -6.97 9.49 1.38
N ILE A 130 -7.35 9.47 0.12
CA ILE A 130 -6.94 10.45 -0.89
C ILE A 130 -8.16 11.14 -1.48
N VAL A 131 -8.00 12.40 -1.86
CA VAL A 131 -9.04 13.20 -2.51
C VAL A 131 -8.74 13.24 -4.00
N LEU A 132 -9.70 12.79 -4.81
CA LEU A 132 -9.57 12.68 -6.26
C LEU A 132 -10.76 13.37 -6.95
N LEU A 133 -10.50 14.05 -8.06
CA LEU A 133 -11.51 14.65 -8.91
C LEU A 133 -12.13 13.57 -9.81
N VAL A 134 -13.46 13.52 -9.86
CA VAL A 134 -14.20 12.68 -10.82
C VAL A 134 -14.17 13.38 -12.19
N THR A 135 -13.51 12.74 -13.15
CA THR A 135 -13.38 13.28 -14.52
C THR A 135 -14.45 12.75 -15.47
N TYR A 136 -15.03 11.59 -15.16
CA TYR A 136 -16.15 11.02 -15.91
C TYR A 136 -17.03 10.17 -14.98
N SER A 137 -18.33 10.30 -15.13
CA SER A 137 -19.32 9.46 -14.46
C SER A 137 -20.59 9.37 -15.28
N GLU A 138 -21.10 8.17 -15.51
CA GLU A 138 -22.38 8.01 -16.17
C GLU A 138 -23.51 8.69 -15.37
N PRO A 139 -24.49 9.32 -16.04
CA PRO A 139 -25.65 9.84 -15.34
C PRO A 139 -26.41 8.70 -14.66
N GLY A 140 -26.72 8.87 -13.38
CA GLY A 140 -27.54 7.92 -12.64
C GLY A 140 -28.91 7.80 -13.28
N MET A 141 -29.32 6.58 -13.69
CA MET A 141 -30.67 6.38 -14.21
C MET A 141 -31.71 6.61 -13.11
N LYS A 142 -32.67 7.48 -13.39
CA LYS A 142 -33.87 7.63 -12.55
C LYS A 142 -34.70 6.36 -12.67
N GLY A 143 -34.73 5.53 -11.65
CA GLY A 143 -35.54 4.33 -11.61
C GLY A 143 -35.04 3.22 -10.70
N ASP A 144 -33.77 3.22 -10.33
CA ASP A 144 -33.22 2.23 -9.40
C ASP A 144 -33.42 2.68 -7.95
N THR A 145 -34.44 2.15 -7.32
CA THR A 145 -34.80 2.36 -5.91
C THR A 145 -33.93 1.55 -4.94
N ALA A 146 -32.87 0.93 -5.44
CA ALA A 146 -31.94 0.15 -4.62
C ALA A 146 -30.94 1.07 -3.91
N THR A 147 -31.08 1.26 -2.62
CA THR A 147 -30.25 2.07 -1.71
C THR A 147 -28.76 1.69 -1.64
N ARG A 148 -28.29 0.78 -2.51
CA ARG A 148 -26.90 0.30 -2.58
C ARG A 148 -26.34 0.20 -3.99
N THR A 149 -26.96 0.82 -4.98
CA THR A 149 -26.47 0.77 -6.35
C THR A 149 -25.29 1.71 -6.50
N LEU A 150 -24.16 1.16 -6.93
CA LEU A 150 -22.96 1.90 -7.26
C LEU A 150 -22.84 1.97 -8.79
N LYS A 151 -22.19 3.04 -9.27
CA LYS A 151 -21.81 3.22 -10.67
C LYS A 151 -20.31 3.43 -10.81
N PRO A 152 -19.69 3.02 -11.91
CA PRO A 152 -18.29 3.32 -12.16
C PRO A 152 -18.10 4.83 -12.42
N ALA A 153 -17.06 5.38 -11.85
CA ALA A 153 -16.59 6.74 -12.12
C ALA A 153 -15.08 6.71 -12.39
N THR A 154 -14.64 7.47 -13.37
CA THR A 154 -13.22 7.65 -13.66
C THR A 154 -12.74 8.89 -12.90
N VAL A 155 -11.60 8.77 -12.24
CA VAL A 155 -10.97 9.87 -11.49
C VAL A 155 -9.77 10.43 -12.26
N GLU A 156 -9.27 11.59 -11.82
CA GLU A 156 -8.17 12.35 -12.47
C GLU A 156 -6.90 11.53 -12.76
N THR A 157 -6.66 10.46 -12.02
CA THR A 157 -5.53 9.55 -12.23
C THR A 157 -5.79 8.50 -13.32
N GLY A 158 -6.99 8.46 -13.91
CA GLY A 158 -7.42 7.44 -14.85
C GLY A 158 -7.95 6.16 -14.21
N ALA A 159 -7.91 6.04 -12.88
CA ALA A 159 -8.46 4.90 -12.17
C ALA A 159 -9.99 4.92 -12.16
N THR A 160 -10.60 3.74 -12.09
CA THR A 160 -12.05 3.58 -11.92
C THR A 160 -12.38 3.27 -10.47
N VAL A 161 -13.34 4.01 -9.92
CA VAL A 161 -13.86 3.84 -8.55
C VAL A 161 -15.38 3.66 -8.63
N ASN A 162 -15.90 2.70 -7.88
CA ASN A 162 -17.35 2.54 -7.76
C ASN A 162 -17.90 3.54 -6.75
N VAL A 163 -18.81 4.40 -7.20
CA VAL A 163 -19.37 5.51 -6.43
C VAL A 163 -20.89 5.43 -6.36
N PRO A 164 -21.53 6.02 -5.33
CA PRO A 164 -22.99 6.16 -5.29
C PRO A 164 -23.53 6.90 -6.51
N LEU A 165 -24.79 6.63 -6.89
CA LEU A 165 -25.44 7.20 -8.06
C LEU A 165 -25.49 8.74 -8.08
N PHE A 166 -25.47 9.37 -6.92
CA PHE A 166 -25.53 10.85 -6.81
C PHE A 166 -24.20 11.55 -7.09
N VAL A 167 -23.09 10.82 -7.22
CA VAL A 167 -21.78 11.40 -7.54
C VAL A 167 -21.73 11.74 -9.03
N ASN A 168 -21.39 12.99 -9.34
CA ASN A 168 -21.31 13.48 -10.71
C ASN A 168 -19.89 13.82 -11.12
N GLU A 169 -19.69 13.98 -12.42
CA GLU A 169 -18.47 14.54 -12.99
C GLU A 169 -18.21 15.96 -12.42
N GLY A 170 -16.94 16.27 -12.16
CA GLY A 170 -16.51 17.53 -11.57
C GLY A 170 -16.55 17.57 -10.03
N GLU A 171 -17.03 16.51 -9.38
CA GLU A 171 -17.05 16.43 -7.91
C GLU A 171 -15.77 15.82 -7.36
N LEU A 172 -15.36 16.28 -6.18
CA LEU A 172 -14.26 15.70 -5.41
C LEU A 172 -14.78 14.56 -4.53
N ILE A 173 -14.11 13.43 -4.60
CA ILE A 173 -14.43 12.28 -3.75
C ILE A 173 -13.21 11.87 -2.93
N ARG A 174 -13.47 11.33 -1.75
CA ARG A 174 -12.45 10.71 -0.92
C ARG A 174 -12.51 9.20 -1.13
N VAL A 175 -11.36 8.60 -1.43
CA VAL A 175 -11.19 7.19 -1.74
C VAL A 175 -10.22 6.58 -0.73
N ASN A 176 -10.49 5.37 -0.27
CA ASN A 176 -9.54 4.58 0.47
C ASN A 176 -8.47 4.06 -0.52
N SER A 177 -7.22 4.45 -0.34
CA SER A 177 -6.12 4.10 -1.25
C SER A 177 -5.84 2.59 -1.29
N LYS A 178 -6.03 1.90 -0.18
CA LYS A 178 -5.75 0.46 -0.05
C LYS A 178 -6.83 -0.43 -0.67
N THR A 179 -8.11 -0.09 -0.44
CA THR A 179 -9.24 -0.88 -0.94
C THR A 179 -9.77 -0.39 -2.28
N GLY A 180 -9.50 0.86 -2.64
CA GLY A 180 -10.06 1.51 -3.83
C GLY A 180 -11.52 1.91 -3.68
N GLU A 181 -12.06 1.87 -2.46
CA GLU A 181 -13.47 2.15 -2.20
C GLU A 181 -13.73 3.63 -1.97
N TYR A 182 -14.89 4.07 -2.48
CA TYR A 182 -15.43 5.39 -2.17
C TYR A 182 -15.72 5.52 -0.67
N VAL A 183 -15.29 6.63 -0.07
CA VAL A 183 -15.55 6.95 1.34
C VAL A 183 -16.64 7.98 1.46
N GLU A 184 -16.42 9.15 0.86
CA GLU A 184 -17.35 10.28 0.93
C GLU A 184 -17.11 11.29 -0.19
N ARG A 185 -18.08 12.16 -0.42
CA ARG A 185 -17.93 13.33 -1.27
C ARG A 185 -17.33 14.48 -0.45
N VAL A 186 -16.35 15.13 -1.02
CA VAL A 186 -15.69 16.32 -0.43
C VAL A 186 -16.40 17.57 -0.97
N LYS A 187 -16.76 18.48 -0.07
CA LYS A 187 -17.37 19.77 -0.44
C LYS A 187 -16.31 20.82 -0.67
#